data_dadee4f5b27548c1bcf2cc30c1a5ca51
#
_entry.id   dadee4f5b27548c1bcf2cc30c1a5ca51
#
_cell.length_a   1.000
_cell.length_b   1.000
_cell.length_c   1.000
_cell.angle_alpha   90.00
_cell.angle_beta   90.00
_cell.angle_gamma   90.00
#
_symmetry.space_group_name_H-M   'P 1'
#
loop_
_entity.id
_entity.type
_entity.pdbx_description
1 polymer ?
#
loop_
_entity_poly.entity_id
_entity_poly.type
_entity_poly.pdbx_seq_one_letter_code
_entity_poly.pdbx_strand_id
1 'polypeptide(L)'
;MSERPEHGSHTLRIYSKPGCHLCEIMIEELLPLIRGRLDLEVVDIESRPDWMQDYGTRIPVLEFNAETVCEAKLDVTAIQRIIAQHTSS
;
A
#
# COMPACT_ATOMS: atom_id res chain seq x y z
N MET A 1 18.94 15.71 3.40
CA MET A 1 18.65 15.29 3.37
C MET A 1 17.93 14.67 3.47
N SER A 2 17.91 14.36 3.74
CA SER A 2 17.30 13.56 3.87
C SER A 2 16.18 13.51 3.53
N GLU A 3 15.81 13.72 3.22
CA GLU A 3 14.88 13.78 2.70
C GLU A 3 14.01 12.80 2.50
N ARG A 4 14.06 11.89 2.56
CA ARG A 4 13.35 10.83 2.33
C ARG A 4 12.59 10.32 3.40
N PRO A 5 12.82 10.57 4.59
CA PRO A 5 12.04 10.06 5.68
C PRO A 5 10.61 10.48 5.64
N GLU A 6 10.33 11.70 5.33
CA GLU A 6 9.00 12.04 5.32
C GLU A 6 8.26 11.36 4.26
N HIS A 7 8.89 11.02 3.19
CA HIS A 7 8.29 10.30 2.14
C HIS A 7 7.79 8.99 2.65
N GLY A 8 8.56 8.30 3.40
CA GLY A 8 8.17 7.02 3.91
C GLY A 8 7.08 7.07 4.92
N SER A 9 7.00 8.15 5.69
CA SER A 9 6.07 8.15 6.80
C SER A 9 4.63 8.43 6.41
N HIS A 10 4.36 8.78 5.15
CA HIS A 10 3.00 9.09 4.73
C HIS A 10 2.60 8.38 3.45
N THR A 11 3.35 7.39 3.02
CA THR A 11 3.09 6.70 1.76
C THR A 11 2.82 5.23 2.01
N LEU A 12 1.66 4.77 1.54
CA LEU A 12 1.35 3.35 1.46
C LEU A 12 1.91 2.83 0.15
N ARG A 13 2.32 1.57 0.16
CA ARG A 13 2.77 0.91 -1.07
C ARG A 13 1.93 -0.34 -1.29
N ILE A 14 1.40 -0.50 -2.50
CA ILE A 14 0.68 -1.70 -2.84
C ILE A 14 1.45 -2.44 -3.93
N TYR A 15 1.71 -3.73 -3.67
CA TYR A 15 2.34 -4.63 -4.63
C TYR A 15 1.24 -5.27 -5.45
N SER A 16 1.28 -5.11 -6.76
CA SER A 16 0.25 -5.60 -7.63
C SER A 16 0.85 -6.05 -8.95
N LYS A 17 0.00 -6.44 -9.91
CA LYS A 17 0.46 -6.69 -11.26
C LYS A 17 -0.67 -6.40 -12.23
N PRO A 18 -0.35 -6.21 -13.53
CA PRO A 18 -1.39 -5.97 -14.53
C PRO A 18 -2.39 -7.12 -14.57
N GLY A 19 -3.66 -6.79 -14.68
CA GLY A 19 -4.70 -7.80 -14.76
C GLY A 19 -5.12 -8.42 -13.46
N CYS A 20 -4.60 -7.93 -12.34
CA CYS A 20 -4.97 -8.46 -11.04
C CYS A 20 -6.25 -7.78 -10.54
N HIS A 21 -7.37 -8.51 -10.62
CA HIS A 21 -8.67 -7.95 -10.26
C HIS A 21 -8.75 -7.57 -8.78
N LEU A 22 -8.22 -8.42 -7.90
CA LEU A 22 -8.22 -8.12 -6.48
C LEU A 22 -7.38 -6.88 -6.15
N CYS A 23 -6.29 -6.67 -6.90
CA CYS A 23 -5.47 -5.49 -6.74
C CYS A 23 -6.25 -4.24 -7.09
N GLU A 24 -7.02 -4.30 -8.18
CA GLU A 24 -7.84 -3.17 -8.61
C GLU A 24 -8.89 -2.84 -7.57
N ILE A 25 -9.52 -3.86 -7.02
CA ILE A 25 -10.55 -3.66 -6.00
C ILE A 25 -9.95 -2.99 -4.77
N MET A 26 -8.79 -3.47 -4.32
CA MET A 26 -8.16 -2.89 -3.14
C MET A 26 -7.83 -1.42 -3.37
N ILE A 27 -7.28 -1.08 -4.54
CA ILE A 27 -6.95 0.30 -4.87
C ILE A 27 -8.21 1.16 -4.86
N GLU A 28 -9.29 0.67 -5.49
CA GLU A 28 -10.54 1.42 -5.55
C GLU A 28 -11.12 1.68 -4.17
N GLU A 29 -11.01 0.70 -3.28
CA GLU A 29 -11.54 0.86 -1.93
C GLU A 29 -10.66 1.75 -1.08
N LEU A 30 -9.36 1.72 -1.34
CA LEU A 30 -8.39 2.45 -0.54
C LEU A 30 -8.39 3.94 -0.83
N LEU A 31 -8.47 4.32 -2.10
CA LEU A 31 -8.29 5.71 -2.49
C LEU A 31 -9.22 6.68 -1.76
N PRO A 32 -10.53 6.41 -1.65
CA PRO A 32 -11.38 7.37 -0.94
C PRO A 32 -11.05 7.49 0.54
N LEU A 33 -10.47 6.45 1.13
CA LEU A 33 -10.11 6.50 2.54
C LEU A 33 -8.90 7.36 2.81
N ILE A 34 -7.94 7.37 1.87
CA ILE A 34 -6.66 8.03 2.11
C ILE A 34 -6.54 9.38 1.42
N ARG A 35 -7.51 9.77 0.62
CA ARG A 35 -7.44 11.00 -0.16
C ARG A 35 -7.20 12.20 0.74
N GLY A 36 -6.13 12.97 0.45
CA GLY A 36 -5.77 14.12 1.24
C GLY A 36 -5.08 13.80 2.55
N ARG A 37 -4.83 12.51 2.82
CA ARG A 37 -4.24 12.09 4.10
C ARG A 37 -2.97 11.31 3.93
N LEU A 38 -2.98 10.34 3.03
CA LEU A 38 -1.82 9.51 2.75
C LEU A 38 -1.65 9.42 1.26
N ASP A 39 -0.43 9.14 0.83
CA ASP A 39 -0.13 8.89 -0.57
C ASP A 39 -0.12 7.40 -0.84
N LEU A 40 -0.31 7.02 -2.09
CA LEU A 40 -0.27 5.62 -2.49
C LEU A 40 0.72 5.45 -3.63
N GLU A 41 1.62 4.50 -3.45
CA GLU A 41 2.54 4.09 -4.49
C GLU A 41 2.11 2.70 -4.96
N VAL A 42 1.83 2.56 -6.25
CA VAL A 42 1.46 1.26 -6.82
C VAL A 42 2.68 0.74 -7.55
N VAL A 43 3.15 -0.44 -7.17
CA VAL A 43 4.31 -1.04 -7.82
C VAL A 43 3.92 -2.34 -8.50
N ASP A 44 4.54 -2.58 -9.64
CA ASP A 44 4.29 -3.77 -10.45
C ASP A 44 5.34 -4.82 -10.08
N ILE A 45 4.91 -5.92 -9.48
CA ILE A 45 5.84 -6.94 -9.03
C ILE A 45 6.57 -7.60 -10.20
N GLU A 46 6.03 -7.51 -11.40
CA GLU A 46 6.70 -8.07 -12.57
C GLU A 46 7.93 -7.27 -12.97
N SER A 47 8.08 -6.07 -12.43
CA SER A 47 9.24 -5.24 -12.73
C SER A 47 10.50 -5.70 -12.00
N ARG A 48 10.37 -6.58 -10.99
CA ARG A 48 11.54 -7.08 -10.23
C ARG A 48 11.36 -8.55 -9.90
N PRO A 49 12.38 -9.37 -10.19
CA PRO A 49 12.27 -10.80 -9.86
C PRO A 49 12.11 -11.09 -8.38
N ASP A 50 12.74 -10.30 -7.51
CA ASP A 50 12.59 -10.53 -6.09
C ASP A 50 11.17 -10.24 -5.61
N TRP A 51 10.50 -9.25 -6.20
CA TRP A 51 9.11 -8.98 -5.87
C TRP A 51 8.20 -10.11 -6.34
N MET A 52 8.47 -10.68 -7.52
CA MET A 52 7.69 -11.81 -7.99
C MET A 52 7.82 -13.00 -7.04
N GLN A 53 9.04 -13.22 -6.58
CA GLN A 53 9.29 -14.34 -5.68
C GLN A 53 8.62 -14.13 -4.33
N ASP A 54 8.72 -12.92 -3.79
CA ASP A 54 8.21 -12.64 -2.44
C ASP A 54 6.70 -12.44 -2.40
N TYR A 55 6.13 -11.85 -3.44
CA TYR A 55 4.72 -11.42 -3.40
C TYR A 55 3.84 -12.06 -4.44
N GLY A 56 4.39 -12.83 -5.36
CA GLY A 56 3.64 -13.33 -6.53
C GLY A 56 2.35 -14.04 -6.22
N THR A 57 2.29 -14.76 -5.10
CA THR A 57 1.08 -15.49 -4.73
C THR A 57 0.29 -14.80 -3.63
N ARG A 58 0.73 -13.62 -3.21
CA ARG A 58 0.12 -12.91 -2.10
C ARG A 58 -0.55 -11.61 -2.48
N ILE A 59 -0.35 -11.14 -3.71
CA ILE A 59 -0.88 -9.85 -4.11
C ILE A 59 -2.40 -9.83 -4.10
N PRO A 60 -2.99 -8.67 -3.83
CA PRO A 60 -2.32 -7.43 -3.48
C PRO A 60 -1.77 -7.46 -2.07
N VAL A 61 -0.59 -6.87 -1.88
CA VAL A 61 0.02 -6.71 -0.55
C VAL A 61 0.16 -5.23 -0.31
N LEU A 62 -0.37 -4.75 0.80
CA LEU A 62 -0.31 -3.35 1.15
C LEU A 62 0.66 -3.17 2.31
N GLU A 63 1.59 -2.23 2.15
CA GLU A 63 2.61 -1.94 3.17
C GLU A 63 2.56 -0.48 3.59
N PHE A 64 2.92 -0.24 4.83
CA PHE A 64 3.13 1.11 5.34
C PHE A 64 4.41 1.08 6.16
N ASN A 65 5.38 1.92 5.80
CA ASN A 65 6.69 1.97 6.47
C ASN A 65 7.34 0.59 6.55
N ALA A 66 7.30 -0.11 5.42
CA ALA A 66 7.94 -1.42 5.25
C ALA A 66 7.29 -2.55 6.06
N GLU A 67 6.12 -2.31 6.63
CA GLU A 67 5.38 -3.36 7.34
C GLU A 67 4.12 -3.70 6.58
N THR A 68 3.80 -4.97 6.50
CA THR A 68 2.59 -5.43 5.83
C THR A 68 1.37 -5.02 6.65
N VAL A 69 0.44 -4.33 5.99
CA VAL A 69 -0.82 -3.93 6.60
C VAL A 69 -1.89 -4.99 6.35
N CYS A 70 -2.01 -5.44 5.09
CA CYS A 70 -3.00 -6.46 4.75
C CYS A 70 -2.63 -7.07 3.41
N GLU A 71 -3.24 -8.22 3.11
CA GLU A 71 -3.03 -8.96 1.86
C GLU A 71 -4.37 -9.41 1.34
N ALA A 72 -4.49 -9.44 0.01
CA ALA A 72 -5.66 -9.95 -0.71
C ALA A 72 -6.93 -9.14 -0.54
N LYS A 73 -7.17 -8.63 0.65
CA LYS A 73 -8.38 -7.90 0.97
C LYS A 73 -8.04 -6.72 1.84
N LEU A 74 -8.69 -5.58 1.62
CA LEU A 74 -8.39 -4.35 2.37
C LEU A 74 -8.89 -4.48 3.80
N ASP A 75 -8.03 -4.13 4.74
CA ASP A 75 -8.39 -4.03 6.15
C ASP A 75 -8.66 -2.57 6.47
N VAL A 76 -9.92 -2.17 6.39
CA VAL A 76 -10.32 -0.78 6.56
C VAL A 76 -9.96 -0.27 7.95
N THR A 77 -10.13 -1.10 8.97
CA THR A 77 -9.81 -0.70 10.34
C THR A 77 -8.34 -0.37 10.49
N ALA A 78 -7.47 -1.17 9.87
CA ALA A 78 -6.04 -0.90 9.92
C ALA A 78 -5.71 0.42 9.25
N ILE A 79 -6.35 0.72 8.13
CA ILE A 79 -6.13 1.97 7.42
C ILE A 79 -6.58 3.16 8.27
N GLN A 80 -7.74 3.03 8.89
CA GLN A 80 -8.26 4.11 9.74
C GLN A 80 -7.33 4.38 10.92
N ARG A 81 -6.75 3.32 11.47
CA ARG A 81 -5.80 3.45 12.57
C ARG A 81 -4.54 4.17 12.12
N ILE A 82 -4.02 3.82 10.94
CA ILE A 82 -2.84 4.49 10.39
C ILE A 82 -3.12 5.97 10.17
N ILE A 83 -4.25 6.29 9.59
CA ILE A 83 -4.63 7.67 9.33
C ILE A 83 -4.69 8.45 10.65
N ALA A 84 -5.32 7.87 11.66
CA ALA A 84 -5.45 8.54 12.95
C ALA A 84 -4.09 8.80 13.59
N GLN A 85 -3.17 7.87 13.45
CA GLN A 85 -1.85 8.00 14.07
C GLN A 85 -0.93 8.96 13.35
N HIS A 86 -1.11 9.12 12.04
CA HIS A 86 -0.12 9.82 11.24
C HIS A 86 -0.60 11.11 10.60
N THR A 87 -1.89 11.43 10.69
CA THR A 87 -2.41 12.62 10.05
C THR A 87 -3.25 13.49 10.97
N SER A 88 -3.47 13.05 12.18
CA SER A 88 -4.40 13.74 13.03
C SER A 88 -3.82 14.96 13.71
N SER A 89 -2.59 15.12 13.79
CA SER A 89 -1.96 16.14 14.56
C SER A 89 -2.34 17.46 14.46
#